data_4df8bc5b8cae36b671cb0c4029e26704
#
_entry.id   4df8bc5b8cae36b671cb0c4029e26704
#
_cell.length_a   1.000
_cell.length_b   1.000
_cell.length_c   1.000
_cell.angle_alpha   90.00
_cell.angle_beta   90.00
_cell.angle_gamma   90.00
#
_symmetry.space_group_name_H-M   'P 1'
#
loop_
_entity.id
_entity.type
_entity.pdbx_description
1 polymer ?
#
loop_
_entity_poly.entity_id
_entity_poly.type
_entity_poly.pdbx_seq_one_letter_code
_entity_poly.pdbx_strand_id
1 'polypeptide(L)'
;MRTSLIPGRQVRVQLLGLLVLVAAPLAAADEPQLIAPVAQQVIQRQGFDPRVAPLNDPEGDSRGWADVALIWTSPANATAGWQSRTVLLENAYGTAVDWTELTVSAADGKLHSSLRIPAGGWYRLELRHQAGTQTTKSLSVEPVGVGEVFLISGQSYAGGYNDEKLKVTEPERRVTAFHWREDRWIVCDDPVPHVGPEGTVWPALGDLLVPMLRTPVGFVNVSVGATSTSSWATDGPLFADMVTAGKKTGSFRAVLWQQGESDVIEGTSATEYDARLKVIRCTAMKTWGLDVPWLPAKSTLHPTVYHKPKEEEAIRSAIEELWSTPGFRPGPDTDALDGENRGGPMTMRHFSGIGQRRAALLWFVSIWTDLHRPAADDTKDK
;
A
#
# COMPACT_ATOMS: atom_id res chain seq x y z
N MET A 1 -50.13 46.61 79.29
CA MET A 1 -50.28 47.30 77.96
C MET A 1 -50.63 46.23 76.96
N ARG A 2 -51.78 46.36 76.30
CA ARG A 2 -52.37 45.32 75.45
C ARG A 2 -51.78 45.33 74.05
N THR A 3 -51.32 44.18 73.53
CA THR A 3 -50.94 44.00 72.14
C THR A 3 -52.01 43.10 71.44
N SER A 4 -52.62 43.68 70.38
CA SER A 4 -53.65 43.08 69.59
C SER A 4 -53.06 42.12 68.53
N LEU A 5 -53.64 40.93 68.43
CA LEU A 5 -53.39 39.90 67.42
C LEU A 5 -54.23 40.21 66.15
N ILE A 6 -53.63 40.21 64.98
CA ILE A 6 -54.28 40.25 63.68
C ILE A 6 -54.27 38.89 63.06
N PRO A 7 -55.35 38.30 62.52
CA PRO A 7 -55.40 36.95 61.96
C PRO A 7 -54.82 36.88 60.57
N GLY A 8 -53.97 35.89 60.37
CA GLY A 8 -53.31 35.60 59.12
C GLY A 8 -54.24 34.96 58.05
N ARG A 9 -54.17 35.49 56.88
CA ARG A 9 -54.85 35.00 55.66
C ARG A 9 -54.03 33.86 55.07
N GLN A 10 -54.61 32.65 55.04
CA GLN A 10 -53.98 31.52 54.29
C GLN A 10 -54.14 31.70 52.77
N VAL A 11 -53.06 31.84 52.04
CA VAL A 11 -53.02 31.82 50.58
C VAL A 11 -52.78 30.35 50.16
N ARG A 12 -53.79 29.75 49.53
CA ARG A 12 -53.58 28.44 48.84
C ARG A 12 -52.88 28.66 47.54
N VAL A 13 -51.63 28.26 47.43
CA VAL A 13 -50.88 28.17 46.17
C VAL A 13 -51.25 26.85 45.50
N GLN A 14 -51.99 26.94 44.39
CA GLN A 14 -52.15 25.79 43.48
C GLN A 14 -50.89 25.66 42.65
N LEU A 15 -50.07 24.60 42.84
CA LEU A 15 -49.00 24.20 41.95
C LEU A 15 -49.63 23.58 40.68
N LEU A 16 -49.64 24.33 39.59
CA LEU A 16 -49.84 23.74 38.27
C LEU A 16 -48.54 23.02 37.87
N GLY A 17 -48.56 21.68 37.93
CA GLY A 17 -47.46 20.86 37.43
C GLY A 17 -47.39 20.96 35.90
N LEU A 18 -46.38 21.68 35.39
CA LEU A 18 -46.04 21.68 33.96
C LEU A 18 -45.32 20.37 33.66
N LEU A 19 -46.02 19.42 33.02
CA LEU A 19 -45.44 18.19 32.51
C LEU A 19 -44.60 18.57 31.26
N VAL A 20 -43.29 18.77 31.44
CA VAL A 20 -42.34 18.92 30.31
C VAL A 20 -42.08 17.51 29.76
N LEU A 21 -42.77 17.17 28.68
CA LEU A 21 -42.36 16.02 27.86
C LEU A 21 -40.99 16.36 27.26
N VAL A 22 -39.92 15.82 27.87
CA VAL A 22 -38.60 15.77 27.24
C VAL A 22 -38.69 14.71 26.13
N ALA A 23 -38.93 15.17 24.91
CA ALA A 23 -38.74 14.33 23.74
C ALA A 23 -37.26 13.85 23.74
N ALA A 24 -37.01 12.57 23.97
CA ALA A 24 -35.70 12.00 23.75
C ALA A 24 -35.28 12.34 22.30
N PRO A 25 -34.05 12.80 22.08
CA PRO A 25 -33.58 13.00 20.70
C PRO A 25 -33.72 11.63 19.99
N LEU A 26 -34.47 11.61 18.88
CA LEU A 26 -34.37 10.50 17.94
C LEU A 26 -32.87 10.36 17.65
N ALA A 27 -32.31 9.17 17.96
CA ALA A 27 -30.96 8.84 17.52
C ALA A 27 -30.94 9.12 16.00
N ALA A 28 -30.10 10.06 15.57
CA ALA A 28 -29.89 10.31 14.15
C ALA A 28 -29.50 8.96 13.55
N ALA A 29 -30.26 8.46 12.61
CA ALA A 29 -29.92 7.25 11.90
C ALA A 29 -28.51 7.50 11.31
N ASP A 30 -27.53 6.64 11.66
CA ASP A 30 -26.17 6.79 11.17
C ASP A 30 -26.18 6.94 9.65
N GLU A 31 -25.63 8.05 9.18
CA GLU A 31 -25.51 8.29 7.74
C GLU A 31 -24.68 7.16 7.10
N PRO A 32 -25.06 6.70 5.92
CA PRO A 32 -24.31 5.65 5.24
C PRO A 32 -22.87 6.12 4.96
N GLN A 33 -21.91 5.25 5.19
CA GLN A 33 -20.49 5.53 5.01
C GLN A 33 -19.83 4.46 4.16
N LEU A 34 -19.04 4.88 3.18
CA LEU A 34 -18.15 3.99 2.43
C LEU A 34 -16.88 3.75 3.25
N ILE A 35 -16.60 2.49 3.54
CA ILE A 35 -15.46 2.05 4.37
C ILE A 35 -14.30 1.60 3.48
N ALA A 36 -14.62 0.90 2.38
CA ALA A 36 -13.63 0.48 1.39
C ALA A 36 -14.22 0.56 -0.03
N PRO A 37 -13.39 0.92 -1.02
CA PRO A 37 -12.00 1.38 -0.90
C PRO A 37 -11.90 2.76 -0.22
N VAL A 38 -10.67 3.13 0.20
CA VAL A 38 -10.39 4.47 0.74
C VAL A 38 -9.73 5.36 -0.30
N ALA A 39 -9.74 6.67 -0.06
CA ALA A 39 -9.10 7.63 -0.95
C ALA A 39 -7.59 7.35 -1.12
N GLN A 40 -7.07 7.58 -2.33
CA GLN A 40 -5.68 7.33 -2.74
C GLN A 40 -5.25 5.84 -2.73
N GLN A 41 -6.18 4.93 -2.46
CA GLN A 41 -5.88 3.50 -2.50
C GLN A 41 -5.56 3.03 -3.92
N VAL A 42 -4.44 2.32 -4.05
CA VAL A 42 -4.11 1.53 -5.25
C VAL A 42 -4.38 0.06 -4.94
N ILE A 43 -5.22 -0.56 -5.76
CA ILE A 43 -5.57 -1.99 -5.67
C ILE A 43 -4.74 -2.75 -6.70
N GLN A 44 -4.10 -3.85 -6.27
CA GLN A 44 -3.27 -4.66 -7.15
C GLN A 44 -4.08 -5.22 -8.32
N ARG A 45 -3.65 -4.92 -9.54
CA ARG A 45 -4.24 -5.50 -10.76
C ARG A 45 -3.85 -6.95 -10.97
N GLN A 46 -4.71 -7.66 -11.68
CA GLN A 46 -4.50 -8.99 -12.24
C GLN A 46 -4.74 -8.97 -13.76
N GLY A 47 -4.39 -10.05 -14.46
CA GLY A 47 -4.64 -10.14 -15.90
C GLY A 47 -3.77 -9.23 -16.77
N PHE A 48 -2.68 -8.66 -16.23
CA PHE A 48 -1.74 -7.89 -17.02
C PHE A 48 -1.03 -8.77 -18.06
N ASP A 49 -1.09 -8.38 -19.33
CA ASP A 49 -0.36 -9.06 -20.40
C ASP A 49 0.78 -8.15 -20.91
N PRO A 50 2.03 -8.46 -20.52
CA PRO A 50 3.19 -7.64 -20.90
C PRO A 50 3.54 -7.76 -22.39
N ARG A 51 2.99 -8.70 -23.14
CA ARG A 51 3.27 -8.91 -24.56
C ARG A 51 2.59 -7.87 -25.44
N VAL A 52 1.53 -7.26 -24.92
CA VAL A 52 0.84 -6.18 -25.61
C VAL A 52 1.38 -4.84 -25.12
N ALA A 53 2.06 -4.11 -25.99
CA ALA A 53 2.59 -2.79 -25.60
C ALA A 53 1.43 -1.85 -25.27
N PRO A 54 1.49 -1.10 -24.16
CA PRO A 54 0.42 -0.19 -23.75
C PRO A 54 -0.02 0.82 -24.80
N LEU A 55 0.90 1.21 -25.71
CA LEU A 55 0.61 2.10 -26.83
C LEU A 55 -0.22 1.45 -27.96
N ASN A 56 -0.20 0.13 -28.05
CA ASN A 56 -0.93 -0.65 -29.06
C ASN A 56 -2.22 -1.28 -28.51
N ASP A 57 -2.61 -0.90 -27.29
CA ASP A 57 -3.80 -1.37 -26.62
C ASP A 57 -4.74 -0.19 -26.30
N PRO A 58 -5.46 0.36 -27.30
CA PRO A 58 -6.36 1.49 -27.11
C PRO A 58 -7.51 1.19 -26.14
N GLU A 59 -8.00 -0.06 -26.12
CA GLU A 59 -9.06 -0.51 -25.21
C GLU A 59 -8.56 -0.71 -23.78
N GLY A 60 -7.26 -0.96 -23.60
CA GLY A 60 -6.64 -1.14 -22.31
C GLY A 60 -6.83 -2.51 -21.68
N ASP A 61 -7.30 -3.49 -22.42
CA ASP A 61 -7.58 -4.85 -21.93
C ASP A 61 -6.33 -5.57 -21.42
N SER A 62 -5.18 -5.35 -22.07
CA SER A 62 -3.90 -5.94 -21.67
C SER A 62 -3.35 -5.37 -20.36
N ARG A 63 -3.87 -4.22 -19.91
CA ARG A 63 -3.48 -3.64 -18.61
C ARG A 63 -4.03 -4.41 -17.43
N GLY A 64 -5.07 -5.24 -17.64
CA GLY A 64 -5.71 -6.05 -16.62
C GLY A 64 -6.79 -5.31 -15.86
N TRP A 65 -7.18 -5.85 -14.70
CA TRP A 65 -8.28 -5.38 -13.85
C TRP A 65 -8.06 -5.74 -12.39
N ALA A 66 -8.94 -5.25 -11.51
CA ALA A 66 -9.12 -5.79 -10.17
C ALA A 66 -10.60 -5.96 -9.83
N ASP A 67 -10.94 -6.97 -9.03
CA ASP A 67 -12.23 -7.08 -8.35
C ASP A 67 -12.12 -6.28 -7.03
N VAL A 68 -12.57 -5.03 -7.09
CA VAL A 68 -12.44 -4.06 -5.99
C VAL A 68 -13.51 -4.33 -4.95
N ALA A 69 -13.10 -4.66 -3.73
CA ALA A 69 -14.00 -4.86 -2.62
C ALA A 69 -14.71 -3.54 -2.25
N LEU A 70 -16.03 -3.59 -2.13
CA LEU A 70 -16.88 -2.50 -1.70
C LEU A 70 -17.45 -2.84 -0.31
N ILE A 71 -17.16 -2.01 0.68
CA ILE A 71 -17.66 -2.18 2.05
C ILE A 71 -18.26 -0.86 2.50
N TRP A 72 -19.52 -0.87 2.96
CA TRP A 72 -20.20 0.34 3.42
C TRP A 72 -21.22 0.03 4.53
N THR A 73 -21.64 1.08 5.24
CA THR A 73 -22.77 0.99 6.18
C THR A 73 -24.04 1.56 5.54
N SER A 74 -25.18 1.02 5.92
CA SER A 74 -26.50 1.58 5.59
C SER A 74 -27.48 1.29 6.70
N PRO A 75 -28.23 2.29 7.21
CA PRO A 75 -29.14 2.12 8.34
C PRO A 75 -30.20 1.04 8.14
N ALA A 76 -30.64 0.84 6.89
CA ALA A 76 -31.68 -0.11 6.55
C ALA A 76 -31.16 -1.54 6.31
N ASN A 77 -29.82 -1.75 6.23
CA ASN A 77 -29.19 -3.02 5.83
C ASN A 77 -29.83 -3.68 4.58
N ALA A 78 -30.47 -2.89 3.75
CA ALA A 78 -31.10 -3.38 2.52
C ALA A 78 -30.02 -3.84 1.54
N THR A 79 -30.07 -5.11 1.11
CA THR A 79 -29.09 -5.70 0.21
C THR A 79 -29.44 -5.54 -1.28
N ALA A 80 -30.70 -5.25 -1.61
CA ALA A 80 -31.15 -5.07 -2.98
C ALA A 80 -31.10 -3.62 -3.43
N GLY A 81 -31.00 -3.37 -4.74
CA GLY A 81 -31.10 -2.05 -5.33
C GLY A 81 -29.83 -1.20 -5.26
N TRP A 82 -28.69 -1.78 -4.93
CA TRP A 82 -27.41 -1.10 -4.96
C TRP A 82 -26.73 -1.23 -6.32
N GLN A 83 -26.23 -0.10 -6.80
CA GLN A 83 -25.45 0.03 -8.02
C GLN A 83 -24.15 0.74 -7.76
N SER A 84 -23.11 0.41 -8.54
CA SER A 84 -21.84 1.13 -8.52
C SER A 84 -21.35 1.45 -9.93
N ARG A 85 -20.59 2.53 -10.05
CA ARG A 85 -19.85 2.89 -11.26
C ARG A 85 -18.50 3.48 -10.93
N THR A 86 -17.65 3.62 -11.95
CA THR A 86 -16.47 4.46 -11.88
C THR A 86 -16.54 5.60 -12.88
N VAL A 87 -15.98 6.74 -12.51
CA VAL A 87 -15.80 7.90 -13.39
C VAL A 87 -14.31 8.19 -13.45
N LEU A 88 -13.76 8.34 -14.64
CA LEU A 88 -12.36 8.76 -14.82
C LEU A 88 -12.21 10.20 -14.35
N LEU A 89 -11.21 10.46 -13.52
CA LEU A 89 -10.78 11.82 -13.21
C LEU A 89 -10.00 12.42 -14.38
N GLU A 90 -9.71 13.71 -14.32
CA GLU A 90 -8.94 14.39 -15.36
C GLU A 90 -7.57 13.73 -15.57
N ASN A 91 -7.16 13.58 -16.80
CA ASN A 91 -5.90 12.94 -17.23
C ASN A 91 -5.70 11.49 -16.71
N ALA A 92 -6.76 10.82 -16.28
CA ALA A 92 -6.67 9.44 -15.81
C ALA A 92 -6.38 8.45 -16.97
N TYR A 93 -5.73 7.35 -16.61
CA TYR A 93 -5.63 6.18 -17.50
C TYR A 93 -6.83 5.26 -17.29
N GLY A 94 -7.12 4.38 -18.26
CA GLY A 94 -8.09 3.32 -18.09
C GLY A 94 -9.45 3.60 -18.71
N THR A 95 -10.45 2.81 -18.32
CA THR A 95 -11.81 2.85 -18.85
C THR A 95 -12.79 2.91 -17.68
N ALA A 96 -13.77 3.81 -17.76
CA ALA A 96 -14.83 3.91 -16.77
C ALA A 96 -15.77 2.69 -16.84
N VAL A 97 -16.36 2.34 -15.73
CA VAL A 97 -17.43 1.33 -15.62
C VAL A 97 -18.74 2.06 -15.40
N ASP A 98 -19.74 1.80 -16.24
CA ASP A 98 -21.09 2.33 -16.07
C ASP A 98 -21.82 1.74 -14.86
N TRP A 99 -22.97 2.32 -14.51
CA TRP A 99 -23.82 1.83 -13.43
C TRP A 99 -24.11 0.33 -13.57
N THR A 100 -23.58 -0.44 -12.64
CA THR A 100 -23.67 -1.88 -12.57
C THR A 100 -24.40 -2.30 -11.30
N GLU A 101 -25.38 -3.18 -11.42
CA GLU A 101 -26.06 -3.79 -10.26
C GLU A 101 -25.06 -4.61 -9.42
N LEU A 102 -25.16 -4.43 -8.11
CA LEU A 102 -24.29 -5.12 -7.16
C LEU A 102 -25.00 -6.32 -6.52
N THR A 103 -24.30 -7.45 -6.46
CA THR A 103 -24.69 -8.55 -5.58
C THR A 103 -24.15 -8.26 -4.19
N VAL A 104 -25.06 -7.90 -3.26
CA VAL A 104 -24.71 -7.41 -1.93
C VAL A 104 -25.00 -8.48 -0.88
N SER A 105 -24.05 -8.69 0.03
CA SER A 105 -24.21 -9.47 1.25
C SER A 105 -24.11 -8.56 2.48
N ALA A 106 -24.76 -8.96 3.57
CA ALA A 106 -24.68 -8.26 4.85
C ALA A 106 -23.91 -9.13 5.87
N ALA A 107 -22.87 -8.58 6.47
CA ALA A 107 -22.08 -9.22 7.51
C ALA A 107 -21.54 -8.15 8.48
N ASP A 108 -21.46 -8.46 9.77
CA ASP A 108 -20.86 -7.59 10.80
C ASP A 108 -21.40 -6.16 10.81
N GLY A 109 -22.70 -6.00 10.53
CA GLY A 109 -23.36 -4.68 10.45
C GLY A 109 -22.96 -3.84 9.23
N LYS A 110 -22.33 -4.44 8.24
CA LYS A 110 -21.86 -3.82 6.99
C LYS A 110 -22.43 -4.53 5.79
N LEU A 111 -22.47 -3.81 4.69
CA LEU A 111 -22.79 -4.33 3.37
C LEU A 111 -21.49 -4.56 2.58
N HIS A 112 -21.43 -5.67 1.88
CA HIS A 112 -20.26 -6.13 1.14
C HIS A 112 -20.64 -6.47 -0.28
N SER A 113 -19.83 -6.04 -1.22
CA SER A 113 -19.90 -6.39 -2.63
C SER A 113 -18.51 -6.28 -3.28
N SER A 114 -18.46 -6.48 -4.59
CA SER A 114 -17.28 -6.18 -5.40
C SER A 114 -17.68 -5.59 -6.74
N LEU A 115 -16.81 -4.77 -7.32
CA LEU A 115 -16.93 -4.26 -8.68
C LEU A 115 -15.64 -4.55 -9.43
N ARG A 116 -15.76 -5.16 -10.62
CA ARG A 116 -14.61 -5.30 -11.51
C ARG A 116 -14.29 -3.98 -12.17
N ILE A 117 -13.07 -3.49 -11.94
CA ILE A 117 -12.59 -2.21 -12.46
C ILE A 117 -11.35 -2.45 -13.31
N PRO A 118 -11.32 -1.97 -14.57
CA PRO A 118 -10.13 -2.02 -15.42
C PRO A 118 -8.93 -1.34 -14.78
N ALA A 119 -7.73 -1.85 -15.08
CA ALA A 119 -6.50 -1.23 -14.61
C ALA A 119 -6.34 0.19 -15.14
N GLY A 120 -6.01 1.11 -14.26
CA GLY A 120 -5.91 2.54 -14.53
C GLY A 120 -6.33 3.38 -13.32
N GLY A 121 -6.78 4.57 -13.57
CA GLY A 121 -7.17 5.59 -12.59
C GLY A 121 -6.30 6.84 -12.76
N TRP A 122 -6.65 7.91 -12.09
CA TRP A 122 -7.52 7.90 -10.93
C TRP A 122 -8.99 7.82 -11.32
N TYR A 123 -9.74 7.05 -10.56
CA TYR A 123 -11.20 6.95 -10.64
C TYR A 123 -11.86 7.64 -9.45
N ARG A 124 -13.05 8.22 -9.68
CA ARG A 124 -14.07 8.38 -8.65
C ARG A 124 -14.97 7.15 -8.69
N LEU A 125 -15.06 6.41 -7.60
CA LEU A 125 -16.00 5.32 -7.41
C LEU A 125 -17.26 5.85 -6.75
N GLU A 126 -18.40 5.52 -7.31
CA GLU A 126 -19.72 5.97 -6.83
C GLU A 126 -20.61 4.75 -6.55
N LEU A 127 -21.31 4.77 -5.42
CA LEU A 127 -22.37 3.83 -5.07
C LEU A 127 -23.69 4.59 -4.95
N ARG A 128 -24.79 3.97 -5.40
CA ARG A 128 -26.13 4.50 -5.16
C ARG A 128 -27.08 3.38 -4.80
N HIS A 129 -28.10 3.72 -4.02
CA HIS A 129 -29.25 2.86 -3.77
C HIS A 129 -30.47 3.37 -4.53
N GLN A 130 -31.08 2.46 -5.31
CA GLN A 130 -32.28 2.76 -6.10
C GLN A 130 -33.51 2.11 -5.45
N ALA A 131 -34.56 2.93 -5.25
CA ALA A 131 -35.89 2.47 -4.89
C ALA A 131 -36.86 2.80 -6.03
N GLY A 132 -37.07 1.82 -6.94
CA GLY A 132 -37.75 2.07 -8.21
C GLY A 132 -36.91 3.01 -9.09
N THR A 133 -37.48 4.15 -9.48
CA THR A 133 -36.77 5.15 -10.31
C THR A 133 -36.04 6.23 -9.50
N GLN A 134 -36.13 6.19 -8.17
CA GLN A 134 -35.54 7.23 -7.31
C GLN A 134 -34.23 6.77 -6.69
N THR A 135 -33.19 7.60 -6.78
CA THR A 135 -31.95 7.43 -6.00
C THR A 135 -32.20 7.91 -4.58
N THR A 136 -32.12 7.02 -3.62
CA THR A 136 -32.38 7.31 -2.20
C THR A 136 -31.12 7.57 -1.38
N LYS A 137 -29.98 7.02 -1.80
CA LYS A 137 -28.68 7.14 -1.15
C LYS A 137 -27.58 7.24 -2.21
N SER A 138 -26.52 7.98 -1.90
CA SER A 138 -25.33 8.10 -2.76
C SER A 138 -24.07 8.21 -1.89
N LEU A 139 -23.03 7.46 -2.24
CA LEU A 139 -21.73 7.46 -1.61
C LEU A 139 -20.66 7.57 -2.69
N SER A 140 -19.53 8.18 -2.38
CA SER A 140 -18.41 8.24 -3.31
C SER A 140 -17.08 8.28 -2.59
N VAL A 141 -16.04 7.84 -3.29
CA VAL A 141 -14.64 7.97 -2.88
C VAL A 141 -13.78 8.27 -4.09
N GLU A 142 -12.82 9.17 -3.92
CA GLU A 142 -11.82 9.54 -4.93
C GLU A 142 -10.55 10.08 -4.27
N PRO A 143 -9.38 9.94 -4.91
CA PRO A 143 -9.13 9.09 -6.06
C PRO A 143 -8.92 7.63 -5.65
N VAL A 144 -9.29 6.69 -6.54
CA VAL A 144 -9.02 5.25 -6.38
C VAL A 144 -8.35 4.75 -7.65
N GLY A 145 -7.38 3.83 -7.52
CA GLY A 145 -6.66 3.28 -8.65
C GLY A 145 -6.60 1.77 -8.67
N VAL A 146 -6.47 1.21 -9.86
CA VAL A 146 -6.17 -0.20 -10.09
C VAL A 146 -4.83 -0.28 -10.83
N GLY A 147 -3.81 -0.81 -10.17
CA GLY A 147 -2.44 -0.74 -10.69
C GLY A 147 -1.48 -1.72 -10.02
N GLU A 148 -0.26 -1.30 -9.83
CA GLU A 148 0.77 -2.13 -9.20
C GLU A 148 1.00 -1.72 -7.75
N VAL A 149 1.02 -2.71 -6.86
CA VAL A 149 1.38 -2.52 -5.46
C VAL A 149 2.62 -3.34 -5.14
N PHE A 150 3.59 -2.74 -4.45
CA PHE A 150 4.81 -3.41 -4.02
C PHE A 150 4.98 -3.31 -2.51
N LEU A 151 5.32 -4.45 -1.88
CA LEU A 151 5.74 -4.46 -0.50
C LEU A 151 7.26 -4.32 -0.46
N ILE A 152 7.73 -3.34 0.32
CA ILE A 152 9.16 -3.02 0.47
C ILE A 152 9.61 -3.47 1.85
N SER A 153 10.69 -4.23 1.89
CA SER A 153 11.33 -4.68 3.12
C SER A 153 12.85 -4.58 3.00
N GLY A 154 13.53 -4.57 4.12
CA GLY A 154 14.99 -4.46 4.18
C GLY A 154 15.46 -3.49 5.23
N GLN A 155 16.56 -2.78 4.97
CA GLN A 155 17.14 -1.87 5.93
C GLN A 155 17.21 -0.41 5.44
N SER A 156 18.17 0.36 5.91
CA SER A 156 18.19 1.83 5.81
C SER A 156 18.12 2.38 4.38
N TYR A 157 18.74 1.76 3.38
CA TYR A 157 18.66 2.24 1.99
C TYR A 157 17.22 2.21 1.45
N ALA A 158 16.43 1.23 1.86
CA ALA A 158 15.01 1.13 1.54
C ALA A 158 14.14 1.98 2.48
N GLY A 159 14.64 2.22 3.70
CA GLY A 159 13.88 2.65 4.86
C GLY A 159 14.02 4.13 5.24
N GLY A 160 14.25 5.05 4.30
CA GLY A 160 14.16 6.48 4.60
C GLY A 160 15.34 7.06 5.35
N TYR A 161 16.56 6.71 4.95
CA TYR A 161 17.81 7.24 5.49
C TYR A 161 18.73 7.83 4.41
N ASN A 162 18.23 8.00 3.18
CA ASN A 162 19.00 8.65 2.12
C ASN A 162 18.91 10.18 2.23
N ASP A 163 19.79 10.89 1.56
CA ASP A 163 20.05 12.32 1.80
C ASP A 163 18.89 13.25 1.45
N GLU A 164 18.20 13.00 0.34
CA GLU A 164 17.18 13.93 -0.19
C GLU A 164 15.77 13.40 0.05
N LYS A 165 14.90 14.21 0.63
CA LYS A 165 13.47 13.93 0.72
C LYS A 165 12.83 14.16 -0.64
N LEU A 166 12.66 13.08 -1.40
CA LEU A 166 12.05 13.14 -2.70
C LEU A 166 10.53 13.31 -2.61
N LYS A 167 9.97 13.95 -3.61
CA LYS A 167 8.52 14.07 -3.79
C LYS A 167 8.14 13.47 -5.11
N VAL A 168 6.92 12.95 -5.17
CA VAL A 168 6.30 12.52 -6.42
C VAL A 168 6.21 13.72 -7.36
N THR A 169 6.73 13.56 -8.55
CA THR A 169 6.70 14.58 -9.63
C THR A 169 5.73 14.22 -10.76
N GLU A 170 5.20 13.00 -10.74
CA GLU A 170 4.13 12.59 -11.66
C GLU A 170 2.94 13.53 -11.50
N PRO A 171 2.46 14.17 -12.59
CA PRO A 171 1.53 15.32 -12.51
C PRO A 171 0.25 15.05 -11.74
N GLU A 172 -0.33 13.88 -11.90
CA GLU A 172 -1.59 13.49 -11.24
C GLU A 172 -1.37 12.77 -9.91
N ARG A 173 -0.12 12.74 -9.41
CA ARG A 173 0.22 12.18 -8.10
C ARG A 173 -0.20 10.72 -7.93
N ARG A 174 -0.10 9.90 -8.99
CA ARG A 174 -0.50 8.48 -9.02
C ARG A 174 0.48 7.52 -8.37
N VAL A 175 1.35 8.02 -7.53
CA VAL A 175 2.29 7.24 -6.71
C VAL A 175 1.90 7.41 -5.26
N THR A 176 1.49 6.32 -4.60
CA THR A 176 0.98 6.37 -3.23
C THR A 176 1.73 5.44 -2.29
N ALA A 177 1.65 5.72 -1.00
CA ALA A 177 2.19 4.90 0.07
C ALA A 177 1.08 4.52 1.07
N PHE A 178 1.05 3.25 1.47
CA PHE A 178 0.11 2.76 2.46
C PHE A 178 0.63 2.93 3.88
N HIS A 179 -0.05 3.76 4.66
CA HIS A 179 0.17 3.90 6.09
C HIS A 179 -0.54 2.74 6.82
N TRP A 180 0.06 1.55 6.78
CA TRP A 180 -0.57 0.30 7.19
C TRP A 180 -0.95 0.21 8.68
N ARG A 181 -0.37 1.06 9.55
CA ARG A 181 -0.77 1.16 10.97
C ARG A 181 -2.02 2.01 11.16
N GLU A 182 -2.27 2.96 10.25
CA GLU A 182 -3.42 3.88 10.30
C GLU A 182 -4.49 3.56 9.24
N ASP A 183 -4.31 2.49 8.47
CA ASP A 183 -5.21 2.04 7.41
C ASP A 183 -5.58 3.14 6.39
N ARG A 184 -4.61 4.00 6.03
CA ARG A 184 -4.81 5.07 5.06
C ARG A 184 -3.72 5.09 4.01
N TRP A 185 -4.10 5.49 2.81
CA TRP A 185 -3.20 5.74 1.70
C TRP A 185 -2.90 7.23 1.59
N ILE A 186 -1.67 7.57 1.22
CA ILE A 186 -1.23 8.96 1.01
C ILE A 186 -0.35 9.02 -0.22
N VAL A 187 -0.13 10.20 -0.77
CA VAL A 187 0.90 10.37 -1.81
C VAL A 187 2.26 9.96 -1.25
N CYS A 188 3.05 9.27 -2.06
CA CYS A 188 4.35 8.72 -1.67
C CYS A 188 5.46 9.80 -1.63
N ASP A 189 5.23 10.89 -0.92
CA ASP A 189 6.26 11.89 -0.64
C ASP A 189 7.10 11.47 0.57
N ASP A 190 8.40 11.71 0.52
CA ASP A 190 9.26 11.51 1.70
C ASP A 190 9.01 12.56 2.80
N PRO A 191 9.06 12.18 4.07
CA PRO A 191 9.31 10.83 4.56
C PRO A 191 8.08 9.91 4.39
N VAL A 192 8.29 8.72 3.79
CA VAL A 192 7.22 7.74 3.68
C VAL A 192 6.85 7.14 5.04
N PRO A 193 5.63 6.63 5.23
CA PRO A 193 5.17 6.12 6.53
C PRO A 193 6.02 4.97 7.09
N HIS A 194 6.16 4.93 8.42
CA HIS A 194 6.75 3.85 9.23
C HIS A 194 8.24 3.58 9.07
N VAL A 195 8.95 4.40 8.33
CA VAL A 195 10.39 4.27 8.11
C VAL A 195 11.15 5.49 8.66
N GLY A 196 12.43 5.62 8.33
CA GLY A 196 13.27 6.72 8.77
C GLY A 196 12.77 8.10 8.32
N PRO A 197 13.26 9.17 8.95
CA PRO A 197 12.73 10.51 8.74
C PRO A 197 13.26 11.21 7.48
N GLU A 198 14.18 10.58 6.75
CA GLU A 198 14.84 11.15 5.58
C GLU A 198 14.27 10.60 4.25
N GLY A 199 15.07 10.56 3.19
CA GLY A 199 14.62 10.21 1.85
C GLY A 199 14.66 8.73 1.52
N THR A 200 13.84 8.35 0.54
CA THR A 200 13.81 7.03 -0.08
C THR A 200 14.04 7.11 -1.59
N VAL A 201 14.00 6.00 -2.27
CA VAL A 201 14.05 5.92 -3.75
C VAL A 201 12.65 5.79 -4.35
N TRP A 202 11.62 5.55 -3.54
CA TRP A 202 10.30 5.11 -3.96
C TRP A 202 9.49 6.17 -4.71
N PRO A 203 9.52 7.47 -4.34
CA PRO A 203 8.87 8.51 -5.14
C PRO A 203 9.38 8.53 -6.58
N ALA A 204 10.71 8.54 -6.75
CA ALA A 204 11.34 8.56 -8.07
C ALA A 204 11.07 7.27 -8.86
N LEU A 205 11.01 6.11 -8.20
CA LEU A 205 10.64 4.85 -8.84
C LEU A 205 9.19 4.88 -9.35
N GLY A 206 8.27 5.39 -8.55
CA GLY A 206 6.87 5.54 -8.94
C GLY A 206 6.70 6.46 -10.13
N ASP A 207 7.43 7.58 -10.16
CA ASP A 207 7.45 8.54 -11.28
C ASP A 207 7.90 7.88 -12.62
N LEU A 208 8.77 6.86 -12.55
CA LEU A 208 9.17 6.06 -13.71
C LEU A 208 8.13 5.01 -14.10
N LEU A 209 7.53 4.34 -13.11
CA LEU A 209 6.62 3.22 -13.36
C LEU A 209 5.25 3.68 -13.90
N VAL A 210 4.67 4.76 -13.35
CA VAL A 210 3.32 5.23 -13.71
C VAL A 210 3.16 5.47 -15.22
N PRO A 211 4.00 6.28 -15.88
CA PRO A 211 3.83 6.55 -17.31
C PRO A 211 4.09 5.32 -18.19
N MET A 212 5.00 4.43 -17.77
CA MET A 212 5.32 3.22 -18.51
C MET A 212 4.25 2.15 -18.42
N LEU A 213 3.67 1.98 -17.24
CA LEU A 213 2.61 0.99 -17.00
C LEU A 213 1.20 1.54 -17.27
N ARG A 214 1.07 2.88 -17.37
CA ARG A 214 -0.19 3.61 -17.52
C ARG A 214 -1.21 3.22 -16.45
N THR A 215 -0.74 3.02 -15.23
CA THR A 215 -1.55 2.70 -14.05
C THR A 215 -0.94 3.36 -12.81
N PRO A 216 -1.73 3.64 -11.76
CA PRO A 216 -1.22 4.05 -10.48
C PRO A 216 -0.29 3.02 -9.85
N VAL A 217 0.60 3.47 -8.97
CA VAL A 217 1.56 2.63 -8.24
C VAL A 217 1.44 2.89 -6.74
N GLY A 218 1.36 1.81 -5.96
CA GLY A 218 1.31 1.84 -4.51
C GLY A 218 2.52 1.17 -3.87
N PHE A 219 3.04 1.74 -2.80
CA PHE A 219 4.13 1.18 -2.01
C PHE A 219 3.72 0.96 -0.56
N VAL A 220 4.15 -0.17 0.00
CA VAL A 220 3.95 -0.54 1.41
C VAL A 220 5.32 -0.80 2.01
N ASN A 221 5.87 0.15 2.75
CA ASN A 221 7.23 0.06 3.28
C ASN A 221 7.24 -0.38 4.74
N VAL A 222 7.97 -1.47 5.03
CA VAL A 222 8.16 -2.00 6.38
C VAL A 222 9.64 -2.09 6.76
N SER A 223 10.53 -1.50 5.98
CA SER A 223 11.98 -1.56 6.19
C SER A 223 12.39 -0.93 7.52
N VAL A 224 13.42 -1.51 8.17
CA VAL A 224 13.96 -1.02 9.44
C VAL A 224 15.48 -0.89 9.35
N GLY A 225 15.98 0.31 9.68
CA GLY A 225 17.42 0.59 9.60
C GLY A 225 18.27 -0.30 10.51
N ALA A 226 19.49 -0.61 10.08
CA ALA A 226 20.48 -1.39 10.83
C ALA A 226 19.98 -2.81 11.23
N THR A 227 19.26 -3.49 10.36
CA THR A 227 18.77 -4.85 10.59
C THR A 227 19.42 -5.85 9.63
N SER A 228 19.94 -6.95 10.18
CA SER A 228 20.41 -8.12 9.41
C SER A 228 19.27 -9.11 9.16
N THR A 229 19.50 -10.13 8.31
CA THR A 229 18.52 -11.20 8.10
C THR A 229 18.12 -11.92 9.38
N SER A 230 18.98 -11.97 10.40
CA SER A 230 18.64 -12.53 11.72
C SER A 230 17.58 -11.71 12.46
N SER A 231 17.55 -10.40 12.26
CA SER A 231 16.54 -9.51 12.85
C SER A 231 15.13 -9.76 12.28
N TRP A 232 15.04 -10.38 11.11
CA TRP A 232 13.79 -10.73 10.41
C TRP A 232 13.32 -12.15 10.69
N ALA A 233 13.84 -12.79 11.77
CA ALA A 233 13.41 -14.13 12.18
C ALA A 233 11.87 -14.20 12.27
N THR A 234 11.31 -15.36 11.86
CA THR A 234 9.86 -15.51 11.63
C THR A 234 9.02 -15.51 12.91
N ASP A 235 9.63 -15.56 14.06
CA ASP A 235 9.04 -15.36 15.39
C ASP A 235 9.29 -13.96 15.96
N GLY A 236 9.99 -13.10 15.22
CA GLY A 236 10.36 -11.75 15.63
C GLY A 236 9.34 -10.67 15.23
N PRO A 237 9.47 -9.47 15.84
CA PRO A 237 8.53 -8.37 15.64
C PRO A 237 8.58 -7.80 14.22
N LEU A 238 9.74 -7.74 13.56
CA LEU A 238 9.86 -7.20 12.21
C LEU A 238 9.13 -8.07 11.18
N PHE A 239 9.25 -9.38 11.32
CA PHE A 239 8.49 -10.32 10.51
C PHE A 239 6.98 -10.18 10.75
N ALA A 240 6.56 -10.05 12.02
CA ALA A 240 5.15 -9.85 12.38
C ALA A 240 4.58 -8.55 11.77
N ASP A 241 5.35 -7.47 11.78
CA ASP A 241 4.97 -6.19 11.14
C ASP A 241 4.85 -6.36 9.60
N MET A 242 5.81 -7.01 8.96
CA MET A 242 5.78 -7.30 7.53
C MET A 242 4.54 -8.12 7.14
N VAL A 243 4.26 -9.17 7.89
CA VAL A 243 3.08 -10.02 7.67
C VAL A 243 1.79 -9.24 7.86
N THR A 244 1.71 -8.41 8.90
CA THR A 244 0.55 -7.57 9.18
C THR A 244 0.30 -6.56 8.07
N ALA A 245 1.35 -5.87 7.61
CA ALA A 245 1.25 -4.92 6.51
C ALA A 245 0.78 -5.59 5.22
N GLY A 246 1.35 -6.75 4.87
CA GLY A 246 0.94 -7.52 3.69
C GLY A 246 -0.50 -7.99 3.75
N LYS A 247 -0.99 -8.46 4.91
CA LYS A 247 -2.41 -8.84 5.11
C LYS A 247 -3.36 -7.66 4.93
N LYS A 248 -3.00 -6.50 5.48
CA LYS A 248 -3.80 -5.27 5.34
C LYS A 248 -3.82 -4.75 3.91
N THR A 249 -2.74 -4.91 3.17
CA THR A 249 -2.66 -4.58 1.75
C THR A 249 -3.54 -5.49 0.91
N GLY A 250 -3.67 -6.75 1.30
CA GLY A 250 -4.42 -7.80 0.60
C GLY A 250 -3.58 -8.43 -0.51
N SER A 251 -3.48 -7.82 -1.68
CA SER A 251 -2.68 -8.31 -2.80
C SER A 251 -1.64 -7.30 -3.23
N PHE A 252 -0.47 -7.78 -3.66
CA PHE A 252 0.62 -6.96 -4.19
C PHE A 252 1.42 -7.77 -5.21
N ARG A 253 2.19 -7.08 -6.06
CA ARG A 253 2.91 -7.67 -7.18
C ARG A 253 4.14 -8.46 -6.75
N ALA A 254 4.93 -7.89 -5.85
CA ALA A 254 6.22 -8.43 -5.44
C ALA A 254 6.66 -7.87 -4.09
N VAL A 255 7.64 -8.53 -3.48
CA VAL A 255 8.42 -7.98 -2.36
C VAL A 255 9.75 -7.46 -2.92
N LEU A 256 10.02 -6.17 -2.69
CA LEU A 256 11.28 -5.51 -3.01
C LEU A 256 12.15 -5.56 -1.75
N TRP A 257 13.17 -6.42 -1.74
CA TRP A 257 14.03 -6.65 -0.59
C TRP A 257 15.38 -5.95 -0.79
N GLN A 258 15.66 -4.91 0.02
CA GLN A 258 16.95 -4.21 -0.05
C GLN A 258 17.62 -4.22 1.32
N GLN A 259 18.53 -5.17 1.52
CA GLN A 259 19.22 -5.42 2.77
C GLN A 259 20.47 -6.26 2.50
N GLY A 260 21.53 -6.08 3.31
CA GLY A 260 22.79 -6.86 3.23
C GLY A 260 23.90 -6.28 4.10
N GLU A 261 23.92 -4.96 4.27
CA GLU A 261 25.00 -4.23 4.95
C GLU A 261 25.17 -4.67 6.40
N SER A 262 24.07 -4.94 7.12
CA SER A 262 24.14 -5.43 8.50
C SER A 262 24.66 -6.85 8.59
N ASP A 263 24.35 -7.71 7.62
CA ASP A 263 24.90 -9.07 7.54
C ASP A 263 26.42 -9.06 7.26
N VAL A 264 26.90 -8.10 6.44
CA VAL A 264 28.35 -7.87 6.27
C VAL A 264 29.00 -7.46 7.59
N ILE A 265 28.38 -6.57 8.37
CA ILE A 265 28.89 -6.15 9.68
C ILE A 265 28.97 -7.34 10.63
N GLU A 266 27.94 -8.16 10.69
CA GLU A 266 27.83 -9.34 11.55
C GLU A 266 28.71 -10.52 11.09
N GLY A 267 29.18 -10.50 9.85
CA GLY A 267 29.96 -11.59 9.27
C GLY A 267 29.10 -12.81 8.95
N THR A 268 27.83 -12.60 8.60
CA THR A 268 26.91 -13.66 8.16
C THR A 268 27.48 -14.37 6.93
N SER A 269 27.50 -15.70 6.96
CA SER A 269 27.95 -16.48 5.82
C SER A 269 26.93 -16.46 4.66
N ALA A 270 27.38 -16.71 3.44
CA ALA A 270 26.49 -16.83 2.27
C ALA A 270 25.38 -17.87 2.50
N THR A 271 25.73 -19.02 3.06
CA THR A 271 24.78 -20.10 3.34
C THR A 271 23.72 -19.69 4.36
N GLU A 272 24.11 -18.96 5.42
CA GLU A 272 23.15 -18.49 6.43
C GLU A 272 22.21 -17.42 5.87
N TYR A 273 22.75 -16.47 5.10
CA TYR A 273 21.93 -15.42 4.45
C TYR A 273 20.88 -16.05 3.53
N ASP A 274 21.31 -16.95 2.64
CA ASP A 274 20.43 -17.69 1.73
C ASP A 274 19.33 -18.45 2.48
N ALA A 275 19.73 -19.25 3.47
CA ALA A 275 18.78 -20.05 4.25
C ALA A 275 17.77 -19.20 5.00
N ARG A 276 18.22 -18.10 5.65
CA ARG A 276 17.34 -17.19 6.39
C ARG A 276 16.32 -16.53 5.46
N LEU A 277 16.76 -16.01 4.30
CA LEU A 277 15.83 -15.32 3.39
C LEU A 277 14.82 -16.29 2.75
N LYS A 278 15.21 -17.53 2.46
CA LYS A 278 14.28 -18.59 2.04
C LYS A 278 13.23 -18.91 3.09
N VAL A 279 13.61 -19.00 4.36
CA VAL A 279 12.69 -19.24 5.48
C VAL A 279 11.72 -18.07 5.65
N ILE A 280 12.22 -16.83 5.65
CA ILE A 280 11.42 -15.60 5.75
C ILE A 280 10.38 -15.59 4.62
N ARG A 281 10.79 -15.76 3.37
CA ARG A 281 9.88 -15.79 2.22
C ARG A 281 8.83 -16.91 2.36
N CYS A 282 9.26 -18.14 2.60
CA CYS A 282 8.34 -19.29 2.66
C CYS A 282 7.27 -19.10 3.74
N THR A 283 7.66 -18.59 4.92
CA THR A 283 6.74 -18.36 6.04
C THR A 283 5.78 -17.20 5.75
N ALA A 284 6.29 -16.12 5.16
CA ALA A 284 5.47 -14.98 4.76
C ALA A 284 4.39 -15.38 3.74
N MET A 285 4.76 -16.09 2.69
CA MET A 285 3.83 -16.57 1.67
C MET A 285 2.73 -17.46 2.23
N LYS A 286 3.10 -18.42 3.08
CA LYS A 286 2.10 -19.28 3.77
C LYS A 286 1.15 -18.45 4.62
N THR A 287 1.65 -17.43 5.28
CA THR A 287 0.86 -16.60 6.20
C THR A 287 -0.06 -15.63 5.46
N TRP A 288 0.36 -15.13 4.29
CA TRP A 288 -0.45 -14.30 3.41
C TRP A 288 -1.46 -15.11 2.56
N GLY A 289 -1.15 -16.39 2.29
CA GLY A 289 -1.86 -17.19 1.29
C GLY A 289 -1.62 -16.67 -0.14
N LEU A 290 -0.49 -16.00 -0.36
CA LEU A 290 -0.15 -15.31 -1.60
C LEU A 290 1.28 -15.65 -2.01
N ASP A 291 1.45 -16.23 -3.20
CA ASP A 291 2.76 -16.52 -3.78
C ASP A 291 3.17 -15.42 -4.76
N VAL A 292 4.07 -14.55 -4.30
CA VAL A 292 4.62 -13.45 -5.10
C VAL A 292 6.14 -13.56 -5.19
N PRO A 293 6.74 -13.07 -6.29
CA PRO A 293 8.19 -13.02 -6.40
C PRO A 293 8.80 -12.06 -5.38
N TRP A 294 10.01 -12.41 -4.92
CA TRP A 294 10.87 -11.55 -4.12
C TRP A 294 12.05 -11.11 -4.96
N LEU A 295 12.33 -9.83 -4.99
CA LEU A 295 13.42 -9.21 -5.73
C LEU A 295 14.49 -8.73 -4.73
N PRO A 296 15.44 -9.57 -4.31
CA PRO A 296 16.53 -9.13 -3.43
C PRO A 296 17.55 -8.31 -4.22
N ALA A 297 17.82 -7.08 -3.77
CA ALA A 297 18.85 -6.21 -4.31
C ALA A 297 20.22 -6.59 -3.74
N LYS A 298 21.28 -6.54 -4.55
CA LYS A 298 22.64 -6.47 -4.03
C LYS A 298 22.82 -5.11 -3.36
N SER A 299 22.98 -5.09 -2.04
CA SER A 299 23.05 -3.91 -1.20
C SER A 299 23.94 -4.22 -0.01
N THR A 300 25.23 -4.19 -0.23
CA THR A 300 26.28 -4.54 0.76
C THR A 300 27.29 -3.42 0.96
N LEU A 301 27.36 -2.44 0.06
CA LEU A 301 28.34 -1.39 0.10
C LEU A 301 27.98 -0.31 1.14
N HIS A 302 28.89 -0.12 2.11
CA HIS A 302 28.72 0.89 3.17
C HIS A 302 30.03 1.67 3.43
N PRO A 303 30.46 2.52 2.47
CA PRO A 303 31.85 2.97 2.30
C PRO A 303 32.46 3.62 3.54
N THR A 304 31.67 4.25 4.40
CA THR A 304 32.17 4.96 5.59
C THR A 304 32.05 4.17 6.88
N VAL A 305 31.49 2.98 6.84
CA VAL A 305 31.25 2.14 8.03
C VAL A 305 32.21 0.97 8.09
N TYR A 306 32.51 0.36 6.97
CA TYR A 306 33.43 -0.78 6.87
C TYR A 306 34.07 -0.88 5.49
N HIS A 307 35.09 -1.68 5.41
CA HIS A 307 35.67 -2.20 4.19
C HIS A 307 35.94 -3.70 4.39
N LYS A 308 34.99 -4.53 4.03
CA LYS A 308 34.99 -5.99 4.25
C LYS A 308 34.68 -6.74 2.95
N PRO A 309 35.59 -6.68 1.95
CA PRO A 309 35.30 -7.19 0.62
C PRO A 309 34.96 -8.70 0.56
N LYS A 310 35.43 -9.49 1.53
CA LYS A 310 35.10 -10.92 1.60
C LYS A 310 33.67 -11.15 2.09
N GLU A 311 33.27 -10.45 3.11
CA GLU A 311 31.91 -10.51 3.67
C GLU A 311 30.90 -9.89 2.70
N GLU A 312 31.26 -8.77 2.05
CA GLU A 312 30.47 -8.17 0.98
C GLU A 312 30.23 -9.17 -0.16
N GLU A 313 31.31 -9.82 -0.65
CA GLU A 313 31.20 -10.81 -1.71
C GLU A 313 30.39 -12.04 -1.29
N ALA A 314 30.50 -12.49 -0.03
CA ALA A 314 29.71 -13.60 0.47
C ALA A 314 28.19 -13.32 0.40
N ILE A 315 27.76 -12.13 0.83
CA ILE A 315 26.33 -11.74 0.77
C ILE A 315 25.88 -11.50 -0.68
N ARG A 316 26.70 -10.86 -1.51
CA ARG A 316 26.43 -10.65 -2.94
C ARG A 316 26.22 -11.96 -3.70
N SER A 317 27.11 -12.95 -3.45
CA SER A 317 27.01 -14.28 -4.03
C SER A 317 25.73 -15.01 -3.58
N ALA A 318 25.38 -14.94 -2.29
CA ALA A 318 24.13 -15.50 -1.78
C ALA A 318 22.89 -14.90 -2.46
N ILE A 319 22.88 -13.57 -2.66
CA ILE A 319 21.79 -12.88 -3.38
C ILE A 319 21.73 -13.35 -4.84
N GLU A 320 22.85 -13.52 -5.50
CA GLU A 320 22.92 -13.99 -6.89
C GLU A 320 22.41 -15.45 -7.04
N GLU A 321 22.73 -16.31 -6.10
CA GLU A 321 22.17 -17.67 -6.04
C GLU A 321 20.65 -17.66 -5.84
N LEU A 322 20.15 -16.76 -4.96
CA LEU A 322 18.72 -16.58 -4.76
C LEU A 322 18.00 -16.18 -6.04
N TRP A 323 18.60 -15.36 -6.92
CA TRP A 323 17.97 -14.97 -8.18
C TRP A 323 17.64 -16.15 -9.11
N SER A 324 18.34 -17.27 -8.94
CA SER A 324 18.09 -18.52 -9.64
C SER A 324 17.18 -19.49 -8.87
N THR A 325 16.77 -19.13 -7.65
CA THR A 325 15.91 -19.96 -6.80
C THR A 325 14.43 -19.69 -7.11
N PRO A 326 13.57 -20.72 -7.23
CA PRO A 326 12.13 -20.52 -7.45
C PRO A 326 11.51 -19.56 -6.44
N GLY A 327 10.73 -18.61 -6.95
CA GLY A 327 10.08 -17.57 -6.15
C GLY A 327 10.94 -16.33 -5.87
N PHE A 328 12.21 -16.36 -6.19
CA PHE A 328 13.03 -15.16 -6.25
C PHE A 328 13.25 -14.71 -7.69
N ARG A 329 13.60 -13.44 -7.86
CA ARG A 329 13.88 -12.81 -9.15
C ARG A 329 15.03 -11.82 -8.98
N PRO A 330 15.78 -11.49 -10.04
CA PRO A 330 16.84 -10.49 -9.96
C PRO A 330 16.32 -9.12 -9.51
N GLY A 331 16.77 -8.69 -8.33
CA GLY A 331 16.72 -7.30 -7.92
C GLY A 331 17.89 -6.51 -8.51
N PRO A 332 17.99 -5.19 -8.25
CA PRO A 332 19.09 -4.37 -8.74
C PRO A 332 20.42 -4.65 -8.01
N ASP A 333 21.53 -4.40 -8.70
CA ASP A 333 22.83 -4.25 -8.07
C ASP A 333 23.04 -2.78 -7.68
N THR A 334 22.67 -2.43 -6.46
CA THR A 334 22.80 -1.05 -5.96
C THR A 334 24.21 -0.75 -5.42
N ASP A 335 25.06 -1.73 -5.28
CA ASP A 335 26.47 -1.54 -4.89
C ASP A 335 27.29 -0.90 -6.02
N ALA A 336 26.84 -1.01 -7.27
CA ALA A 336 27.42 -0.29 -8.39
C ALA A 336 27.31 1.25 -8.28
N LEU A 337 26.46 1.73 -7.37
CA LEU A 337 26.30 3.15 -7.11
C LEU A 337 27.27 3.60 -6.01
N ASP A 338 28.48 3.97 -6.39
CA ASP A 338 29.52 4.51 -5.52
C ASP A 338 29.84 5.97 -5.86
N GLY A 339 30.81 6.58 -5.19
CA GLY A 339 31.26 7.94 -5.38
C GLY A 339 30.14 8.97 -5.21
N GLU A 340 29.84 9.76 -6.22
CA GLU A 340 28.82 10.81 -6.19
C GLU A 340 27.40 10.30 -5.89
N ASN A 341 27.16 9.00 -6.03
CA ASN A 341 25.88 8.38 -5.70
C ASN A 341 25.66 8.20 -4.20
N ARG A 342 26.71 8.39 -3.39
CA ARG A 342 26.64 8.32 -1.93
C ARG A 342 26.51 9.72 -1.35
N GLY A 343 25.83 9.82 -0.23
CA GLY A 343 25.55 11.09 0.44
C GLY A 343 26.79 11.85 0.87
N GLY A 344 26.61 13.10 1.27
CA GLY A 344 27.61 14.12 1.48
C GLY A 344 28.87 13.70 2.25
N PRO A 345 29.92 14.53 2.25
CA PRO A 345 31.26 14.14 2.70
C PRO A 345 31.34 13.66 4.15
N MET A 346 30.35 13.97 4.96
CA MET A 346 30.28 13.53 6.35
C MET A 346 29.63 12.16 6.53
N THR A 347 28.79 11.75 5.62
CA THR A 347 28.05 10.48 5.71
C THR A 347 28.47 9.47 4.67
N MET A 348 28.66 9.83 3.43
CA MET A 348 28.95 8.97 2.28
C MET A 348 28.41 7.53 2.41
N ARG A 349 27.38 7.42 3.24
CA ARG A 349 26.84 6.16 3.75
C ARG A 349 25.68 5.71 2.88
N HIS A 350 24.63 6.55 2.81
CA HIS A 350 23.42 6.29 2.06
C HIS A 350 23.48 6.99 0.70
N PHE A 351 22.45 6.82 -0.12
CA PHE A 351 22.43 7.47 -1.42
C PHE A 351 22.31 8.99 -1.31
N SER A 352 23.07 9.69 -2.12
CA SER A 352 22.84 11.11 -2.42
C SER A 352 21.56 11.26 -3.24
N GLY A 353 21.06 12.49 -3.43
CA GLY A 353 19.90 12.73 -4.30
C GLY A 353 20.07 12.21 -5.73
N ILE A 354 21.30 12.25 -6.27
CA ILE A 354 21.61 11.63 -7.55
C ILE A 354 21.57 10.10 -7.44
N GLY A 355 22.18 9.55 -6.41
CA GLY A 355 22.19 8.11 -6.15
C GLY A 355 20.79 7.53 -5.95
N GLN A 356 19.89 8.25 -5.26
CA GLN A 356 18.49 7.84 -5.09
C GLN A 356 17.77 7.69 -6.43
N ARG A 357 17.94 8.65 -7.35
CA ARG A 357 17.32 8.60 -8.69
C ARG A 357 17.91 7.49 -9.56
N ARG A 358 19.21 7.25 -9.46
CA ARG A 358 19.89 6.14 -10.17
C ARG A 358 19.47 4.78 -9.57
N ALA A 359 19.34 4.66 -8.25
CA ALA A 359 18.82 3.47 -7.59
C ALA A 359 17.36 3.19 -8.00
N ALA A 360 16.53 4.23 -8.09
CA ALA A 360 15.17 4.12 -8.63
C ALA A 360 15.16 3.60 -10.07
N LEU A 361 16.07 4.06 -10.92
CA LEU A 361 16.20 3.55 -12.29
C LEU A 361 16.64 2.08 -12.33
N LEU A 362 17.56 1.66 -11.46
CA LEU A 362 17.96 0.25 -11.37
C LEU A 362 16.79 -0.62 -10.89
N TRP A 363 16.01 -0.17 -9.90
CA TRP A 363 14.79 -0.84 -9.47
C TRP A 363 13.74 -0.91 -10.60
N PHE A 364 13.57 0.18 -11.34
CA PHE A 364 12.68 0.21 -12.50
C PHE A 364 13.06 -0.88 -13.52
N VAL A 365 14.34 -0.99 -13.87
CA VAL A 365 14.82 -2.01 -14.82
C VAL A 365 14.53 -3.43 -14.30
N SER A 366 14.80 -3.70 -13.02
CA SER A 366 14.53 -5.01 -12.42
C SER A 366 13.04 -5.36 -12.45
N ILE A 367 12.17 -4.44 -12.02
CA ILE A 367 10.71 -4.63 -12.03
C ILE A 367 10.19 -4.78 -13.46
N TRP A 368 10.63 -3.92 -14.38
CA TRP A 368 10.23 -3.98 -15.79
C TRP A 368 10.60 -5.34 -16.42
N THR A 369 11.81 -5.80 -16.16
CA THR A 369 12.29 -7.11 -16.65
C THR A 369 11.47 -8.26 -16.08
N ASP A 370 11.13 -8.22 -14.79
CA ASP A 370 10.29 -9.26 -14.18
C ASP A 370 8.86 -9.26 -14.72
N LEU A 371 8.25 -8.08 -14.85
CA LEU A 371 6.91 -7.94 -15.42
C LEU A 371 6.80 -8.42 -16.87
N HIS A 372 7.87 -8.33 -17.64
CA HIS A 372 7.92 -8.75 -19.06
C HIS A 372 8.58 -10.11 -19.25
N ARG A 373 8.82 -10.86 -18.18
CA ARG A 373 9.36 -12.22 -18.27
C ARG A 373 8.35 -13.13 -18.95
N PRO A 374 8.75 -13.92 -19.97
CA PRO A 374 7.88 -14.93 -20.54
C PRO A 374 7.39 -15.87 -19.42
N ALA A 375 6.12 -16.26 -19.48
CA ALA A 375 5.62 -17.34 -18.64
C ALA A 375 6.56 -18.54 -18.85
N ALA A 376 6.99 -19.19 -17.76
CA ALA A 376 7.78 -20.40 -17.86
C ALA A 376 7.00 -21.38 -18.74
N ASP A 377 7.68 -21.98 -19.71
CA ASP A 377 7.09 -22.95 -20.61
C ASP A 377 6.76 -24.21 -19.77
N ASP A 378 5.53 -24.29 -19.27
CA ASP A 378 5.01 -25.42 -18.46
C ASP A 378 5.00 -26.76 -19.23
N THR A 379 5.59 -26.77 -20.44
CA THR A 379 5.59 -27.94 -21.31
C THR A 379 6.84 -28.85 -21.12
N LYS A 380 7.79 -28.52 -20.23
CA LYS A 380 9.02 -29.31 -20.08
C LYS A 380 8.99 -30.37 -18.99
N ASP A 381 7.91 -30.51 -18.23
CA ASP A 381 7.74 -31.56 -17.22
C ASP A 381 6.43 -32.37 -17.43
N LYS A 382 6.26 -32.93 -18.61
CA LYS A 382 5.28 -33.98 -18.87
C LYS A 382 5.95 -35.19 -19.50
#